data_8267227e0efff7bdbf095a905436c7af
#
_entry.id   8267227e0efff7bdbf095a905436c7af
#
_cell.length_a   1.000
_cell.length_b   1.000
_cell.length_c   1.000
_cell.angle_alpha   90.00
_cell.angle_beta   90.00
_cell.angle_gamma   90.00
#
_symmetry.space_group_name_H-M   'P 1'
#
loop_
_entity.id
_entity.type
_entity.pdbx_description
1 polymer ?
#
loop_
_entity_poly.entity_id
_entity_poly.type
_entity_poly.pdbx_seq_one_letter_code
_entity_poly.pdbx_strand_id
1 'polypeptide(L)'
;YGYDKNYNVTSVTDPMGYVAKTVYDKDNRVTEETDALGQKESYTYDKDSRVTSITDKRGFTTGFDYDAHGNIQVVTDKTGLKSHLEYDKNDNLTKVTDALGGVTTYGYDNMDNLVTFTNAANKTTNYTYDLEGNLTSIKDPAGRTEKFDYDEKGRLTGHTQASGKKTTYDYDKLNDLLEKSYQDAKGETSEKDVTYAYNSAGERVSMKDQTGKSSYEYDALGRITKVTSGSKKDVSYVYDDADNLQAIVYPDGTKISYEYDLNDNLVKLTDRNRKVTTYKHDALNRVTEVTRSNGTKTEVSYDAEDHITKIVNTCGSCGKVISTYEYKYNDQGYVVGETATELEAGTRKTPSWEDWYNWGDTQKETDKADCEHQEKEIQTTRTYEYDD
;
A
#
# COMPACT_ATOMS: atom_id res chain seq x y z
N TYR A 1 15.40 24.04 3.08
CA TYR A 1 14.70 24.13 4.35
C TYR A 1 14.66 25.58 4.84
N GLY A 2 13.48 26.08 5.28
CA GLY A 2 13.34 27.31 6.03
C GLY A 2 13.20 27.00 7.53
N TYR A 3 13.68 27.91 8.39
CA TYR A 3 13.66 27.70 9.85
C TYR A 3 13.17 28.96 10.57
N ASP A 4 12.53 28.77 11.72
CA ASP A 4 12.27 29.87 12.64
C ASP A 4 13.48 30.13 13.57
N LYS A 5 13.32 31.08 14.52
CA LYS A 5 14.36 31.41 15.50
C LYS A 5 14.64 30.32 16.53
N ASN A 6 13.76 29.34 16.67
CA ASN A 6 13.87 28.17 17.54
C ASN A 6 14.40 26.94 16.81
N TYR A 7 14.84 27.12 15.53
CA TYR A 7 15.30 26.05 14.62
C TYR A 7 14.23 25.02 14.22
N ASN A 8 12.95 25.36 14.37
CA ASN A 8 11.89 24.53 13.82
C ASN A 8 11.86 24.68 12.29
N VAL A 9 11.65 23.61 11.55
CA VAL A 9 11.52 23.63 10.09
C VAL A 9 10.16 24.22 9.71
N THR A 10 10.16 25.46 9.18
CA THR A 10 8.94 26.17 8.77
C THR A 10 8.57 25.97 7.30
N SER A 11 9.52 25.50 6.48
CA SER A 11 9.26 25.15 5.09
C SER A 11 10.27 24.14 4.57
N VAL A 12 9.80 23.30 3.66
CA VAL A 12 10.63 22.39 2.86
C VAL A 12 10.33 22.66 1.40
N THR A 13 11.40 22.90 0.62
CA THR A 13 11.30 23.02 -0.84
C THR A 13 11.91 21.77 -1.45
N ASP A 14 11.16 21.07 -2.28
CA ASP A 14 11.63 19.89 -2.98
C ASP A 14 12.52 20.24 -4.19
N PRO A 15 13.16 19.26 -4.85
CA PRO A 15 14.00 19.48 -6.02
C PRO A 15 13.27 20.12 -7.24
N MET A 16 11.95 19.96 -7.34
CA MET A 16 11.12 20.60 -8.38
C MET A 16 10.70 22.02 -8.04
N GLY A 17 10.99 22.49 -6.81
CA GLY A 17 10.69 23.84 -6.34
C GLY A 17 9.32 23.98 -5.65
N TYR A 18 8.62 22.89 -5.37
CA TYR A 18 7.37 22.91 -4.61
C TYR A 18 7.64 23.10 -3.12
N VAL A 19 6.77 23.83 -2.42
CA VAL A 19 7.00 24.25 -1.04
C VAL A 19 5.89 23.77 -0.12
N ALA A 20 6.22 22.92 0.85
CA ALA A 20 5.39 22.62 2.01
C ALA A 20 5.78 23.53 3.19
N LYS A 21 4.81 23.88 4.06
CA LYS A 21 5.02 24.79 5.19
C LYS A 21 4.47 24.20 6.49
N THR A 22 5.14 24.53 7.60
CA THR A 22 4.73 24.12 8.96
C THR A 22 4.73 25.33 9.89
N VAL A 23 3.66 25.49 10.66
CA VAL A 23 3.50 26.54 11.67
C VAL A 23 3.58 25.92 13.06
N TYR A 24 4.25 26.60 13.98
CA TYR A 24 4.47 26.14 15.35
C TYR A 24 3.89 27.14 16.35
N ASP A 25 3.45 26.63 17.50
CA ASP A 25 3.12 27.48 18.66
C ASP A 25 4.38 27.86 19.46
N LYS A 26 4.17 28.59 20.55
CA LYS A 26 5.26 29.04 21.47
C LYS A 26 5.99 27.88 22.14
N ASP A 27 5.40 26.69 22.25
CA ASP A 27 5.94 25.49 22.87
C ASP A 27 6.58 24.55 21.83
N ASN A 28 6.80 25.06 20.58
CA ASN A 28 7.35 24.36 19.42
C ASN A 28 6.52 23.14 18.97
N ARG A 29 5.21 23.16 19.20
CA ARG A 29 4.29 22.13 18.69
C ARG A 29 3.71 22.58 17.36
N VAL A 30 3.55 21.66 16.41
CA VAL A 30 2.96 21.93 15.10
C VAL A 30 1.49 22.29 15.28
N THR A 31 1.07 23.46 14.78
CA THR A 31 -0.33 23.90 14.81
C THR A 31 -1.00 23.88 13.45
N GLU A 32 -0.21 23.97 12.38
CA GLU A 32 -0.72 23.89 11.00
C GLU A 32 0.37 23.34 10.09
N GLU A 33 0.00 22.44 9.19
CA GLU A 33 0.78 22.00 8.04
C GLU A 33 0.08 22.42 6.76
N THR A 34 0.84 22.91 5.79
CA THR A 34 0.34 23.28 4.48
C THR A 34 1.15 22.52 3.44
N ASP A 35 0.51 21.71 2.63
CA ASP A 35 1.17 20.96 1.58
C ASP A 35 1.54 21.84 0.36
N ALA A 36 2.19 21.23 -0.62
CA ALA A 36 2.66 21.93 -1.83
C ALA A 36 1.52 22.44 -2.73
N LEU A 37 0.30 21.98 -2.55
CA LEU A 37 -0.91 22.49 -3.23
C LEU A 37 -1.65 23.55 -2.39
N GLY A 38 -1.16 23.87 -1.18
CA GLY A 38 -1.73 24.87 -0.30
C GLY A 38 -2.88 24.35 0.57
N GLN A 39 -3.10 23.04 0.64
CA GLN A 39 -4.09 22.42 1.50
C GLN A 39 -3.55 22.33 2.92
N LYS A 40 -4.45 22.47 3.91
CA LYS A 40 -4.06 22.66 5.30
C LYS A 40 -4.61 21.59 6.21
N GLU A 41 -3.76 21.11 7.11
CA GLU A 41 -4.12 20.31 8.27
C GLU A 41 -3.75 21.10 9.53
N SER A 42 -4.59 21.06 10.60
CA SER A 42 -4.32 21.82 11.80
C SER A 42 -4.58 21.03 13.09
N TYR A 43 -3.86 21.41 14.15
CA TYR A 43 -3.79 20.68 15.42
C TYR A 43 -4.04 21.60 16.58
N THR A 44 -4.76 21.11 17.61
CA THR A 44 -4.86 21.76 18.90
C THR A 44 -4.33 20.86 20.02
N TYR A 45 -3.90 21.47 21.13
CA TYR A 45 -3.22 20.75 22.20
C TYR A 45 -3.79 21.13 23.56
N ASP A 46 -3.74 20.20 24.50
CA ASP A 46 -3.94 20.51 25.92
C ASP A 46 -2.62 21.03 26.57
N LYS A 47 -2.73 21.30 27.89
CA LYS A 47 -1.60 21.78 28.69
C LYS A 47 -0.44 20.78 28.83
N ASP A 48 -0.73 19.48 28.65
CA ASP A 48 0.23 18.38 28.74
C ASP A 48 0.82 18.02 27.35
N SER A 49 0.56 18.89 26.34
CA SER A 49 1.01 18.77 24.94
C SER A 49 0.43 17.56 24.21
N ARG A 50 -0.72 17.04 24.62
CA ARG A 50 -1.45 16.00 23.89
C ARG A 50 -2.38 16.65 22.88
N VAL A 51 -2.51 16.05 21.70
CA VAL A 51 -3.38 16.55 20.62
C VAL A 51 -4.84 16.43 21.03
N THR A 52 -5.57 17.53 21.14
CA THR A 52 -7.00 17.54 21.47
C THR A 52 -7.91 17.59 20.25
N SER A 53 -7.40 18.05 19.12
CA SER A 53 -8.11 17.92 17.84
C SER A 53 -7.17 17.97 16.64
N ILE A 54 -7.59 17.31 15.56
CA ILE A 54 -7.00 17.38 14.23
C ILE A 54 -8.10 17.83 13.29
N THR A 55 -7.83 18.89 12.49
CA THR A 55 -8.70 19.30 11.39
C THR A 55 -8.01 18.94 10.09
N ASP A 56 -8.58 18.03 9.32
CA ASP A 56 -8.02 17.52 8.08
C ASP A 56 -8.07 18.56 6.94
N LYS A 57 -7.48 18.21 5.79
CA LYS A 57 -7.40 19.07 4.59
C LYS A 57 -8.76 19.42 4.01
N ARG A 58 -9.83 18.68 4.32
CA ARG A 58 -11.24 18.96 3.95
C ARG A 58 -11.94 19.89 4.94
N GLY A 59 -11.29 20.18 6.08
CA GLY A 59 -11.85 20.98 7.16
C GLY A 59 -12.68 20.19 8.16
N PHE A 60 -12.59 18.86 8.17
CA PHE A 60 -13.27 18.02 9.15
C PHE A 60 -12.43 17.86 10.41
N THR A 61 -13.07 17.99 11.57
CA THR A 61 -12.35 17.93 12.85
C THR A 61 -12.69 16.66 13.62
N THR A 62 -11.63 15.94 14.01
CA THR A 62 -11.67 14.83 14.96
C THR A 62 -11.12 15.31 16.30
N GLY A 63 -11.86 15.08 17.38
CA GLY A 63 -11.52 15.47 18.75
C GLY A 63 -11.07 14.29 19.61
N PHE A 64 -10.19 14.53 20.58
CA PHE A 64 -9.66 13.53 21.49
C PHE A 64 -9.74 13.99 22.94
N ASP A 65 -10.33 13.16 23.82
CA ASP A 65 -10.28 13.31 25.26
C ASP A 65 -9.38 12.23 25.86
N TYR A 66 -8.68 12.56 26.93
CA TYR A 66 -7.68 11.67 27.56
C TYR A 66 -8.09 11.32 28.99
N ASP A 67 -7.74 10.12 29.41
CA ASP A 67 -7.80 9.74 30.83
C ASP A 67 -6.66 10.35 31.66
N ALA A 68 -6.63 10.04 32.96
CA ALA A 68 -5.62 10.56 33.87
C ALA A 68 -4.19 10.02 33.59
N HIS A 69 -4.07 8.88 32.90
CA HIS A 69 -2.79 8.27 32.52
C HIS A 69 -2.28 8.85 31.19
N GLY A 70 -3.15 9.51 30.41
CA GLY A 70 -2.81 10.05 29.09
C GLY A 70 -3.22 9.17 27.91
N ASN A 71 -4.02 8.15 28.17
CA ASN A 71 -4.59 7.32 27.12
C ASN A 71 -5.82 8.00 26.52
N ILE A 72 -6.02 7.88 25.21
CA ILE A 72 -7.24 8.38 24.53
C ILE A 72 -8.45 7.60 25.04
N GLN A 73 -9.34 8.26 25.77
CA GLN A 73 -10.55 7.60 26.27
C GLN A 73 -11.81 7.92 25.44
N VAL A 74 -11.82 9.05 24.70
CA VAL A 74 -12.91 9.40 23.78
C VAL A 74 -12.33 9.93 22.47
N VAL A 75 -12.85 9.41 21.37
CA VAL A 75 -12.65 9.98 20.03
C VAL A 75 -14.00 10.54 19.56
N THR A 76 -14.02 11.81 19.20
CA THR A 76 -15.21 12.49 18.67
C THR A 76 -14.99 12.74 17.18
N ASP A 77 -15.84 12.18 16.32
CA ASP A 77 -15.77 12.39 14.90
C ASP A 77 -16.32 13.77 14.48
N LYS A 78 -16.21 14.10 13.20
CA LYS A 78 -16.70 15.35 12.62
C LYS A 78 -18.20 15.58 12.75
N THR A 79 -19.01 14.56 13.01
CA THR A 79 -20.45 14.62 13.21
C THR A 79 -20.82 14.81 14.68
N GLY A 80 -19.84 14.71 15.58
CA GLY A 80 -20.01 14.75 17.02
C GLY A 80 -20.32 13.39 17.65
N LEU A 81 -20.30 12.31 16.88
CA LEU A 81 -20.43 10.95 17.39
C LEU A 81 -19.17 10.54 18.16
N LYS A 82 -19.34 9.73 19.21
CA LYS A 82 -18.26 9.42 20.15
C LYS A 82 -18.00 7.92 20.24
N SER A 83 -16.75 7.55 20.07
CA SER A 83 -16.23 6.22 20.44
C SER A 83 -15.52 6.29 21.77
N HIS A 84 -15.69 5.27 22.62
CA HIS A 84 -15.12 5.20 23.96
C HIS A 84 -14.11 4.05 24.05
N LEU A 85 -12.95 4.32 24.66
CA LEU A 85 -11.87 3.38 24.86
C LEU A 85 -11.62 3.18 26.36
N GLU A 86 -11.42 1.93 26.80
CA GLU A 86 -11.16 1.57 28.20
C GLU A 86 -9.83 0.79 28.26
N TYR A 87 -9.06 1.02 29.30
CA TYR A 87 -7.73 0.44 29.49
C TYR A 87 -7.63 -0.27 30.83
N ASP A 88 -6.71 -1.21 30.93
CA ASP A 88 -6.33 -1.80 32.22
C ASP A 88 -5.28 -0.95 32.96
N LYS A 89 -4.82 -1.44 34.11
CA LYS A 89 -3.81 -0.77 34.93
C LYS A 89 -2.42 -0.69 34.31
N ASN A 90 -2.16 -1.47 33.27
CA ASN A 90 -0.90 -1.49 32.51
C ASN A 90 -1.01 -0.67 31.21
N ASP A 91 -2.11 0.09 31.06
CA ASP A 91 -2.46 0.89 29.87
C ASP A 91 -2.72 0.03 28.61
N ASN A 92 -3.05 -1.25 28.77
CA ASN A 92 -3.50 -2.07 27.65
C ASN A 92 -4.96 -1.76 27.33
N LEU A 93 -5.29 -1.56 26.04
CA LEU A 93 -6.67 -1.33 25.58
C LEU A 93 -7.52 -2.58 25.78
N THR A 94 -8.52 -2.52 26.68
CA THR A 94 -9.36 -3.67 27.02
C THR A 94 -10.72 -3.65 26.31
N LYS A 95 -11.20 -2.46 25.92
CA LYS A 95 -12.50 -2.34 25.28
C LYS A 95 -12.57 -1.09 24.41
N VAL A 96 -13.24 -1.24 23.27
CA VAL A 96 -13.71 -0.14 22.42
C VAL A 96 -15.21 -0.26 22.31
N THR A 97 -15.93 0.86 22.56
CA THR A 97 -17.34 1.01 22.21
C THR A 97 -17.40 2.04 21.10
N ASP A 98 -17.77 1.62 19.90
CA ASP A 98 -17.87 2.51 18.75
C ASP A 98 -19.06 3.49 18.87
N ALA A 99 -19.13 4.42 17.95
CA ALA A 99 -20.15 5.46 17.92
C ALA A 99 -21.59 4.94 17.75
N LEU A 100 -21.75 3.71 17.26
CA LEU A 100 -23.04 3.03 17.07
C LEU A 100 -23.39 2.08 18.23
N GLY A 101 -22.51 1.95 19.20
CA GLY A 101 -22.65 1.07 20.38
C GLY A 101 -22.11 -0.34 20.17
N GLY A 102 -21.44 -0.63 19.08
CA GLY A 102 -20.71 -1.89 18.87
C GLY A 102 -19.54 -2.01 19.85
N VAL A 103 -19.39 -3.19 20.46
CA VAL A 103 -18.39 -3.42 21.50
C VAL A 103 -17.35 -4.44 21.03
N THR A 104 -16.10 -4.01 21.03
CA THR A 104 -14.92 -4.85 20.81
C THR A 104 -14.12 -4.96 22.10
N THR A 105 -13.68 -6.17 22.48
CA THR A 105 -12.91 -6.39 23.71
C THR A 105 -11.62 -7.13 23.46
N TYR A 106 -10.64 -6.84 24.32
CA TYR A 106 -9.28 -7.39 24.28
C TYR A 106 -8.94 -7.93 25.68
N GLY A 107 -8.37 -9.10 25.74
CA GLY A 107 -7.89 -9.70 26.99
C GLY A 107 -6.42 -10.03 26.90
N TYR A 108 -5.69 -9.81 27.96
CA TYR A 108 -4.23 -9.93 28.02
C TYR A 108 -3.82 -10.91 29.12
N ASP A 109 -2.65 -11.51 28.97
CA ASP A 109 -2.02 -12.29 30.02
C ASP A 109 -1.17 -11.38 30.95
N ASN A 110 -0.47 -12.00 31.91
CA ASN A 110 0.38 -11.25 32.86
C ASN A 110 1.65 -10.66 32.24
N MET A 111 1.96 -10.98 30.98
CA MET A 111 3.08 -10.46 30.20
C MET A 111 2.62 -9.44 29.16
N ASP A 112 1.37 -8.98 29.26
CA ASP A 112 0.72 -8.05 28.33
C ASP A 112 0.56 -8.60 26.88
N ASN A 113 0.63 -9.93 26.70
CA ASN A 113 0.31 -10.53 25.41
C ASN A 113 -1.21 -10.60 25.22
N LEU A 114 -1.71 -10.24 24.02
CA LEU A 114 -3.13 -10.35 23.67
C LEU A 114 -3.56 -11.82 23.58
N VAL A 115 -4.35 -12.32 24.52
CA VAL A 115 -4.82 -13.72 24.54
C VAL A 115 -6.24 -13.89 24.01
N THR A 116 -7.06 -12.84 24.03
CA THR A 116 -8.41 -12.86 23.45
C THR A 116 -8.74 -11.56 22.71
N PHE A 117 -9.39 -11.70 21.58
CA PHE A 117 -9.99 -10.60 20.82
C PHE A 117 -11.44 -10.97 20.51
N THR A 118 -12.40 -10.15 20.93
CA THR A 118 -13.83 -10.36 20.62
C THR A 118 -14.34 -9.12 19.87
N ASN A 119 -14.81 -9.30 18.65
CA ASN A 119 -15.34 -8.20 17.83
C ASN A 119 -16.78 -7.83 18.21
N ALA A 120 -17.33 -6.75 17.63
CA ALA A 120 -18.68 -6.26 17.88
C ALA A 120 -19.79 -7.29 17.56
N ALA A 121 -19.52 -8.29 16.70
CA ALA A 121 -20.42 -9.41 16.43
C ALA A 121 -20.28 -10.57 17.43
N ASN A 122 -19.62 -10.36 18.59
CA ASN A 122 -19.34 -11.36 19.62
C ASN A 122 -18.60 -12.61 19.08
N LYS A 123 -17.70 -12.41 18.11
CA LYS A 123 -16.83 -13.47 17.58
C LYS A 123 -15.46 -13.37 18.24
N THR A 124 -15.04 -14.43 18.93
CA THR A 124 -13.81 -14.45 19.71
C THR A 124 -12.70 -15.23 18.98
N THR A 125 -11.56 -14.59 18.82
CA THR A 125 -10.27 -15.21 18.42
C THR A 125 -9.41 -15.35 19.66
N ASN A 126 -8.75 -16.51 19.83
CA ASN A 126 -7.86 -16.78 20.96
C ASN A 126 -6.43 -16.95 20.46
N TYR A 127 -5.48 -16.48 21.26
CA TYR A 127 -4.05 -16.54 20.99
C TYR A 127 -3.34 -17.22 22.14
N THR A 128 -2.29 -17.96 21.85
CA THR A 128 -1.43 -18.55 22.89
C THR A 128 0.03 -18.27 22.57
N TYR A 129 0.83 -18.16 23.60
CA TYR A 129 2.24 -17.80 23.52
C TYR A 129 3.09 -18.80 24.30
N ASP A 130 4.38 -18.87 23.96
CA ASP A 130 5.38 -19.54 24.79
C ASP A 130 5.88 -18.60 25.91
N LEU A 131 6.85 -19.08 26.69
CA LEU A 131 7.42 -18.30 27.79
C LEU A 131 8.27 -17.11 27.33
N GLU A 132 8.75 -17.14 26.10
CA GLU A 132 9.52 -16.09 25.45
C GLU A 132 8.62 -15.02 24.80
N GLY A 133 7.29 -15.22 24.79
CA GLY A 133 6.31 -14.32 24.17
C GLY A 133 6.09 -14.56 22.67
N ASN A 134 6.58 -15.65 22.09
CA ASN A 134 6.31 -15.98 20.70
C ASN A 134 4.89 -16.56 20.57
N LEU A 135 4.13 -16.14 19.55
CA LEU A 135 2.78 -16.61 19.26
C LEU A 135 2.79 -18.08 18.82
N THR A 136 2.26 -18.99 19.62
CA THR A 136 2.26 -20.44 19.33
C THR A 136 0.98 -20.94 18.68
N SER A 137 -0.18 -20.27 18.89
CA SER A 137 -1.37 -20.58 18.13
C SER A 137 -2.36 -19.43 18.01
N ILE A 138 -3.18 -19.49 16.95
CA ILE A 138 -4.37 -18.66 16.74
C ILE A 138 -5.55 -19.60 16.57
N LYS A 139 -6.58 -19.44 17.41
CA LYS A 139 -7.86 -20.16 17.25
C LYS A 139 -8.96 -19.18 16.89
N ASP A 140 -9.50 -19.31 15.69
CA ASP A 140 -10.54 -18.43 15.17
C ASP A 140 -11.92 -18.71 15.79
N PRO A 141 -12.92 -17.83 15.55
CA PRO A 141 -14.28 -18.02 16.08
C PRO A 141 -14.99 -19.29 15.57
N ALA A 142 -14.56 -19.87 14.48
CA ALA A 142 -15.08 -21.14 13.95
C ALA A 142 -14.40 -22.38 14.58
N GLY A 143 -13.45 -22.16 15.52
CA GLY A 143 -12.69 -23.21 16.19
C GLY A 143 -11.51 -23.75 15.38
N ARG A 144 -11.21 -23.18 14.23
CA ARG A 144 -10.06 -23.57 13.39
C ARG A 144 -8.78 -23.02 14.02
N THR A 145 -7.73 -23.82 14.03
CA THR A 145 -6.48 -23.47 14.73
C THR A 145 -5.29 -23.48 13.79
N GLU A 146 -4.53 -22.40 13.80
CA GLU A 146 -3.18 -22.32 13.23
C GLU A 146 -2.15 -22.45 14.34
N LYS A 147 -0.98 -23.05 14.04
CA LYS A 147 0.10 -23.27 15.00
C LYS A 147 1.43 -22.82 14.44
N PHE A 148 2.27 -22.32 15.33
CA PHE A 148 3.59 -21.80 15.02
C PHE A 148 4.63 -22.44 15.94
N ASP A 149 5.73 -22.94 15.36
CA ASP A 149 6.85 -23.53 16.07
C ASP A 149 8.06 -22.60 15.92
N TYR A 150 8.84 -22.45 16.98
CA TYR A 150 10.03 -21.58 17.00
C TYR A 150 11.26 -22.35 17.49
N ASP A 151 12.44 -21.87 17.13
CA ASP A 151 13.69 -22.35 17.70
C ASP A 151 14.10 -21.52 18.94
N GLU A 152 15.23 -21.92 19.55
CA GLU A 152 15.78 -21.25 20.75
C GLU A 152 16.16 -19.77 20.54
N LYS A 153 16.21 -19.30 19.30
CA LYS A 153 16.47 -17.89 18.95
C LYS A 153 15.19 -17.10 18.63
N GLY A 154 14.01 -17.72 18.77
CA GLY A 154 12.73 -17.11 18.43
C GLY A 154 12.46 -17.04 16.92
N ARG A 155 13.18 -17.81 16.08
CA ARG A 155 12.91 -17.85 14.63
C ARG A 155 11.82 -18.88 14.34
N LEU A 156 10.87 -18.52 13.46
CA LEU A 156 9.78 -19.41 13.05
C LEU A 156 10.33 -20.63 12.31
N THR A 157 10.17 -21.82 12.87
CA THR A 157 10.61 -23.10 12.27
C THR A 157 9.47 -23.94 11.70
N GLY A 158 8.21 -23.65 12.08
CA GLY A 158 7.03 -24.34 11.58
C GLY A 158 5.78 -23.47 11.59
N HIS A 159 4.97 -23.59 10.56
CA HIS A 159 3.62 -23.03 10.51
C HIS A 159 2.65 -24.09 10.03
N THR A 160 1.70 -24.45 10.87
CA THR A 160 0.61 -25.38 10.53
C THR A 160 -0.67 -24.61 10.37
N GLN A 161 -1.17 -24.53 9.14
CA GLN A 161 -2.43 -23.88 8.81
C GLN A 161 -3.63 -24.61 9.41
N ALA A 162 -4.77 -23.93 9.54
CA ALA A 162 -6.03 -24.53 10.00
C ALA A 162 -6.50 -25.72 9.13
N SER A 163 -6.07 -25.80 7.88
CA SER A 163 -6.29 -26.92 6.97
C SER A 163 -5.46 -28.17 7.28
N GLY A 164 -4.50 -28.07 8.21
CA GLY A 164 -3.52 -29.11 8.52
C GLY A 164 -2.27 -29.11 7.64
N LYS A 165 -2.20 -28.23 6.62
CA LYS A 165 -0.97 -28.07 5.82
C LYS A 165 0.12 -27.48 6.68
N LYS A 166 1.35 -28.01 6.57
CA LYS A 166 2.52 -27.53 7.33
C LYS A 166 3.60 -26.99 6.40
N THR A 167 4.15 -25.84 6.75
CA THR A 167 5.38 -25.29 6.18
C THR A 167 6.45 -25.30 7.27
N THR A 168 7.65 -25.81 6.95
CA THR A 168 8.81 -25.74 7.83
C THR A 168 9.88 -24.85 7.24
N TYR A 169 10.70 -24.25 8.11
CA TYR A 169 11.72 -23.29 7.76
C TYR A 169 13.05 -23.69 8.40
N ASP A 170 14.12 -23.71 7.62
CA ASP A 170 15.47 -23.95 8.09
C ASP A 170 16.37 -22.73 7.84
N TYR A 171 17.26 -22.43 8.78
CA TYR A 171 18.08 -21.24 8.79
C TYR A 171 19.54 -21.57 9.05
N ASP A 172 20.40 -20.76 8.52
CA ASP A 172 21.83 -20.80 8.87
C ASP A 172 22.12 -20.08 10.22
N LYS A 173 23.42 -20.00 10.55
CA LYS A 173 23.90 -19.34 11.77
C LYS A 173 23.77 -17.81 11.73
N LEU A 174 23.68 -17.22 10.53
CA LEU A 174 23.51 -15.78 10.29
C LEU A 174 22.05 -15.35 10.24
N ASN A 175 21.11 -16.30 10.45
CA ASN A 175 19.64 -16.16 10.37
C ASN A 175 19.12 -16.06 8.94
N ASP A 176 19.90 -16.43 7.93
CA ASP A 176 19.45 -16.51 6.56
C ASP A 176 18.59 -17.79 6.37
N LEU A 177 17.45 -17.65 5.70
CA LEU A 177 16.53 -18.77 5.42
C LEU A 177 17.11 -19.66 4.33
N LEU A 178 17.48 -20.90 4.67
CA LEU A 178 18.05 -21.85 3.72
C LEU A 178 17.01 -22.68 2.97
N GLU A 179 15.91 -23.05 3.65
CA GLU A 179 14.91 -23.94 3.07
C GLU A 179 13.51 -23.67 3.59
N LYS A 180 12.51 -23.82 2.71
CA LYS A 180 11.08 -23.99 3.02
C LYS A 180 10.63 -25.33 2.50
N SER A 181 10.09 -26.17 3.39
CA SER A 181 9.49 -27.46 3.03
C SER A 181 8.00 -27.44 3.29
N TYR A 182 7.24 -28.08 2.39
CA TYR A 182 5.78 -28.07 2.42
C TYR A 182 5.23 -29.48 2.59
N GLN A 183 4.24 -29.61 3.47
CA GLN A 183 3.54 -30.86 3.72
C GLN A 183 2.04 -30.65 3.64
N ASP A 184 1.32 -31.63 3.10
CA ASP A 184 -0.14 -31.65 3.15
C ASP A 184 -0.66 -32.01 4.56
N ALA A 185 -2.00 -32.03 4.74
CA ALA A 185 -2.62 -32.37 6.01
C ALA A 185 -2.37 -33.81 6.48
N LYS A 186 -1.82 -34.71 5.63
CA LYS A 186 -1.44 -36.09 5.96
C LYS A 186 0.05 -36.20 6.30
N GLY A 187 0.80 -35.11 6.19
CA GLY A 187 2.24 -35.09 6.40
C GLY A 187 3.06 -35.53 5.18
N GLU A 188 2.40 -35.72 4.01
CA GLU A 188 3.09 -36.02 2.76
C GLU A 188 3.59 -34.73 2.13
N THR A 189 4.82 -34.74 1.58
CA THR A 189 5.36 -33.60 0.85
C THR A 189 4.54 -33.40 -0.42
N SER A 190 3.75 -32.33 -0.46
CA SER A 190 2.81 -32.03 -1.55
C SER A 190 3.41 -31.11 -2.62
N GLU A 191 4.45 -30.38 -2.28
CA GLU A 191 5.15 -29.43 -3.13
C GLU A 191 6.65 -29.65 -2.99
N LYS A 192 7.41 -29.26 -4.02
CA LYS A 192 8.88 -29.32 -3.93
C LYS A 192 9.38 -28.21 -3.02
N ASP A 193 10.35 -28.56 -2.19
CA ASP A 193 11.01 -27.63 -1.30
C ASP A 193 11.64 -26.47 -2.07
N VAL A 194 11.68 -25.30 -1.43
CA VAL A 194 12.35 -24.11 -1.96
C VAL A 194 13.64 -23.91 -1.16
N THR A 195 14.77 -23.93 -1.85
CA THR A 195 16.07 -23.71 -1.22
C THR A 195 16.70 -22.40 -1.67
N TYR A 196 17.46 -21.78 -0.78
CA TYR A 196 18.10 -20.49 -0.98
C TYR A 196 19.60 -20.57 -0.70
N ALA A 197 20.39 -19.72 -1.33
CA ALA A 197 21.77 -19.51 -0.97
C ALA A 197 22.11 -18.02 -0.99
N TYR A 198 23.04 -17.62 -0.14
CA TYR A 198 23.42 -16.24 0.10
C TYR A 198 24.92 -16.06 -0.07
N ASN A 199 25.36 -14.84 -0.35
CA ASN A 199 26.77 -14.47 -0.31
C ASN A 199 27.15 -13.97 1.10
N SER A 200 28.40 -13.58 1.27
CA SER A 200 28.92 -13.08 2.55
C SER A 200 28.33 -11.73 3.00
N ALA A 201 27.65 -11.02 2.13
CA ALA A 201 26.92 -9.78 2.44
C ALA A 201 25.46 -10.04 2.86
N GLY A 202 25.00 -11.31 2.89
CA GLY A 202 23.62 -11.67 3.18
C GLY A 202 22.68 -11.51 1.97
N GLU A 203 23.19 -11.25 0.77
CA GLU A 203 22.40 -11.13 -0.43
C GLU A 203 22.09 -12.52 -1.02
N ARG A 204 20.83 -12.76 -1.39
CA ARG A 204 20.39 -14.05 -1.94
C ARG A 204 20.90 -14.25 -3.36
N VAL A 205 21.92 -15.10 -3.54
CA VAL A 205 22.53 -15.38 -4.85
C VAL A 205 21.85 -16.50 -5.63
N SER A 206 21.04 -17.35 -4.98
CA SER A 206 20.21 -18.30 -5.70
C SER A 206 18.96 -18.71 -4.94
N MET A 207 17.97 -19.14 -5.71
CA MET A 207 16.76 -19.82 -5.25
C MET A 207 16.50 -21.01 -6.17
N LYS A 208 16.12 -22.14 -5.59
CA LYS A 208 15.71 -23.33 -6.37
C LYS A 208 14.35 -23.79 -5.88
N ASP A 209 13.45 -23.97 -6.81
CA ASP A 209 12.10 -24.49 -6.61
C ASP A 209 11.75 -25.55 -7.68
N GLN A 210 10.47 -25.92 -7.79
CA GLN A 210 9.98 -26.86 -8.80
C GLN A 210 10.17 -26.39 -10.25
N THR A 211 10.32 -25.07 -10.50
CA THR A 211 10.52 -24.50 -11.84
C THR A 211 12.00 -24.50 -12.25
N GLY A 212 12.91 -24.77 -11.30
CA GLY A 212 14.35 -24.83 -11.50
C GLY A 212 15.12 -23.90 -10.56
N LYS A 213 16.39 -23.64 -10.94
CA LYS A 213 17.27 -22.74 -10.16
C LYS A 213 17.31 -21.38 -10.82
N SER A 214 16.99 -20.33 -10.05
CA SER A 214 17.25 -18.93 -10.40
C SER A 214 18.51 -18.44 -9.68
N SER A 215 19.27 -17.55 -10.31
CA SER A 215 20.44 -16.89 -9.71
C SER A 215 20.35 -15.39 -9.86
N TYR A 216 21.01 -14.67 -8.94
CA TYR A 216 20.93 -13.22 -8.80
C TYR A 216 22.35 -12.64 -8.72
N GLU A 217 22.60 -11.54 -9.43
CA GLU A 217 23.81 -10.76 -9.35
C GLU A 217 23.47 -9.35 -8.84
N TYR A 218 24.38 -8.78 -8.07
CA TYR A 218 24.19 -7.48 -7.41
C TYR A 218 25.34 -6.54 -7.75
N ASP A 219 25.09 -5.24 -7.67
CA ASP A 219 26.14 -4.23 -7.69
C ASP A 219 26.68 -3.96 -6.27
N ALA A 220 27.63 -3.01 -6.18
CA ALA A 220 28.27 -2.66 -4.92
C ALA A 220 27.29 -1.99 -3.89
N LEU A 221 26.11 -1.56 -4.32
CA LEU A 221 25.06 -0.97 -3.47
C LEU A 221 24.01 -2.00 -3.06
N GLY A 222 24.17 -3.29 -3.45
CA GLY A 222 23.22 -4.36 -3.14
C GLY A 222 21.99 -4.38 -4.04
N ARG A 223 21.97 -3.65 -5.16
CA ARG A 223 20.86 -3.65 -6.12
C ARG A 223 21.02 -4.80 -7.11
N ILE A 224 19.92 -5.49 -7.43
CA ILE A 224 19.93 -6.61 -8.40
C ILE A 224 20.27 -6.06 -9.79
N THR A 225 21.38 -6.50 -10.38
CA THR A 225 21.78 -6.15 -11.75
C THR A 225 21.40 -7.22 -12.76
N LYS A 226 21.20 -8.47 -12.31
CA LYS A 226 20.85 -9.56 -13.21
C LYS A 226 20.11 -10.68 -12.48
N VAL A 227 19.09 -11.22 -13.14
CA VAL A 227 18.40 -12.45 -12.75
C VAL A 227 18.49 -13.46 -13.88
N THR A 228 19.05 -14.64 -13.59
CA THR A 228 19.05 -15.78 -14.51
C THR A 228 18.02 -16.79 -14.05
N SER A 229 16.96 -17.03 -14.84
CA SER A 229 15.91 -17.99 -14.51
C SER A 229 16.38 -19.45 -14.67
N GLY A 230 15.61 -20.40 -14.11
CA GLY A 230 15.86 -21.83 -14.29
C GLY A 230 15.90 -22.30 -15.75
N SER A 231 15.30 -21.56 -16.68
CA SER A 231 15.38 -21.78 -18.14
C SER A 231 16.61 -21.13 -18.78
N LYS A 232 17.56 -20.60 -17.98
CA LYS A 232 18.79 -19.90 -18.41
C LYS A 232 18.51 -18.66 -19.27
N LYS A 233 17.44 -17.94 -18.96
CA LYS A 233 17.10 -16.65 -19.58
C LYS A 233 17.49 -15.54 -18.61
N ASP A 234 18.32 -14.64 -19.09
CA ASP A 234 18.87 -13.52 -18.30
C ASP A 234 18.02 -12.29 -18.48
N VAL A 235 17.61 -11.65 -17.37
CA VAL A 235 17.05 -10.31 -17.34
C VAL A 235 18.01 -9.42 -16.58
N SER A 236 18.46 -8.32 -17.19
CA SER A 236 19.38 -7.38 -16.56
C SER A 236 18.68 -6.06 -16.22
N TYR A 237 19.15 -5.43 -15.16
CA TYR A 237 18.62 -4.17 -14.63
C TYR A 237 19.72 -3.12 -14.64
N VAL A 238 19.40 -1.93 -15.07
CA VAL A 238 20.30 -0.77 -15.10
C VAL A 238 19.70 0.33 -14.25
N TYR A 239 20.51 0.93 -13.40
CA TYR A 239 20.11 2.01 -12.51
C TYR A 239 20.84 3.31 -12.84
N ASP A 240 20.25 4.44 -12.54
CA ASP A 240 20.91 5.73 -12.59
C ASP A 240 21.64 6.04 -11.25
N ASP A 241 22.26 7.22 -11.19
CA ASP A 241 23.03 7.67 -10.01
C ASP A 241 22.13 8.04 -8.82
N ALA A 242 20.82 8.19 -9.02
CA ALA A 242 19.82 8.46 -8.01
C ALA A 242 19.09 7.17 -7.53
N ASP A 243 19.63 5.97 -7.90
CA ASP A 243 19.08 4.64 -7.59
C ASP A 243 17.77 4.30 -8.31
N ASN A 244 17.33 5.09 -9.27
CA ASN A 244 16.15 4.78 -10.06
C ASN A 244 16.45 3.71 -11.12
N LEU A 245 15.48 2.81 -11.36
CA LEU A 245 15.57 1.81 -12.43
C LEU A 245 15.52 2.48 -13.81
N GLN A 246 16.66 2.58 -14.51
CA GLN A 246 16.76 3.20 -15.81
C GLN A 246 16.37 2.28 -16.97
N ALA A 247 16.65 0.96 -16.84
CA ALA A 247 16.27 0.00 -17.88
C ALA A 247 16.15 -1.43 -17.36
N ILE A 248 15.25 -2.21 -18.01
CA ILE A 248 15.21 -3.68 -17.94
C ILE A 248 15.59 -4.20 -19.33
N VAL A 249 16.61 -5.05 -19.39
CA VAL A 249 17.08 -5.68 -20.63
C VAL A 249 16.71 -7.16 -20.63
N TYR A 250 16.00 -7.59 -21.66
CA TYR A 250 15.50 -8.95 -21.81
C TYR A 250 16.48 -9.85 -22.58
N PRO A 251 16.33 -11.20 -22.50
CA PRO A 251 17.25 -12.16 -23.14
C PRO A 251 17.36 -12.02 -24.65
N ASP A 252 16.37 -11.45 -25.31
CA ASP A 252 16.33 -11.20 -26.76
C ASP A 252 16.98 -9.85 -27.15
N GLY A 253 17.56 -9.13 -26.19
CA GLY A 253 18.18 -7.83 -26.36
C GLY A 253 17.20 -6.66 -26.44
N THR A 254 15.90 -6.90 -26.38
CA THR A 254 14.92 -5.82 -26.24
C THR A 254 14.98 -5.22 -24.85
N LYS A 255 14.55 -3.96 -24.71
CA LYS A 255 14.56 -3.29 -23.39
C LYS A 255 13.32 -2.46 -23.15
N ILE A 256 12.99 -2.28 -21.89
CA ILE A 256 12.13 -1.21 -21.38
C ILE A 256 13.05 -0.16 -20.77
N SER A 257 12.81 1.12 -21.04
CA SER A 257 13.59 2.22 -20.45
C SER A 257 12.67 3.19 -19.73
N TYR A 258 13.19 3.78 -18.66
CA TYR A 258 12.50 4.69 -17.76
C TYR A 258 13.29 5.99 -17.64
N GLU A 259 12.60 7.13 -17.59
CA GLU A 259 13.18 8.45 -17.33
C GLU A 259 12.39 9.12 -16.21
N TYR A 260 13.08 9.82 -15.31
CA TYR A 260 12.52 10.40 -14.10
C TYR A 260 12.75 11.91 -14.04
N ASP A 261 11.93 12.62 -13.26
CA ASP A 261 12.16 14.02 -12.92
C ASP A 261 13.08 14.15 -11.68
N LEU A 262 13.27 15.38 -11.19
CA LEU A 262 14.13 15.66 -10.04
C LEU A 262 13.56 15.17 -8.69
N ASN A 263 12.28 14.81 -8.65
CA ASN A 263 11.61 14.22 -7.48
C ASN A 263 11.50 12.69 -7.61
N ASP A 264 12.25 12.07 -8.55
CA ASP A 264 12.23 10.65 -8.86
C ASP A 264 10.86 10.12 -9.36
N ASN A 265 10.00 11.01 -9.86
CA ASN A 265 8.76 10.59 -10.51
C ASN A 265 9.03 10.11 -11.93
N LEU A 266 8.41 8.98 -12.32
CA LEU A 266 8.49 8.46 -13.68
C LEU A 266 7.82 9.43 -14.67
N VAL A 267 8.60 10.07 -15.55
CA VAL A 267 8.05 10.98 -16.57
C VAL A 267 7.95 10.35 -17.96
N LYS A 268 8.70 9.26 -18.20
CA LYS A 268 8.66 8.58 -19.50
C LYS A 268 9.03 7.12 -19.38
N LEU A 269 8.24 6.29 -20.06
CA LEU A 269 8.50 4.86 -20.28
C LEU A 269 8.60 4.60 -21.78
N THR A 270 9.62 3.84 -22.19
CA THR A 270 9.73 3.31 -23.55
C THR A 270 9.67 1.79 -23.47
N ASP A 271 8.66 1.18 -24.05
CA ASP A 271 8.46 -0.27 -24.01
C ASP A 271 9.39 -1.05 -24.97
N ARG A 272 9.31 -2.38 -24.94
CA ARG A 272 10.10 -3.29 -25.79
C ARG A 272 9.88 -3.06 -27.30
N ASN A 273 8.74 -2.51 -27.69
CA ASN A 273 8.39 -2.18 -29.07
C ASN A 273 8.74 -0.72 -29.44
N ARG A 274 9.50 -0.02 -28.56
CA ARG A 274 9.88 1.40 -28.69
C ARG A 274 8.70 2.36 -28.65
N LYS A 275 7.56 1.94 -28.07
CA LYS A 275 6.43 2.83 -27.85
C LYS A 275 6.67 3.64 -26.59
N VAL A 276 6.32 4.90 -26.66
CA VAL A 276 6.56 5.85 -25.57
C VAL A 276 5.25 6.14 -24.84
N THR A 277 5.29 6.09 -23.52
CA THR A 277 4.28 6.61 -22.62
C THR A 277 4.92 7.71 -21.77
N THR A 278 4.27 8.86 -21.66
CA THR A 278 4.73 9.98 -20.81
C THR A 278 3.74 10.24 -19.69
N TYR A 279 4.26 10.75 -18.58
CA TYR A 279 3.51 11.02 -17.37
C TYR A 279 3.75 12.45 -16.92
N LYS A 280 2.72 13.09 -16.36
CA LYS A 280 2.84 14.37 -15.64
C LYS A 280 2.37 14.17 -14.21
N HIS A 281 2.97 14.90 -13.30
CA HIS A 281 2.68 14.84 -11.87
C HIS A 281 2.30 16.25 -11.37
N ASP A 282 1.53 16.27 -10.29
CA ASP A 282 1.29 17.50 -9.53
C ASP A 282 2.36 17.73 -8.46
N ALA A 283 2.20 18.77 -7.66
CA ALA A 283 3.13 19.13 -6.59
C ALA A 283 3.18 18.13 -5.41
N LEU A 284 2.28 17.15 -5.37
CA LEU A 284 2.29 16.04 -4.40
C LEU A 284 2.81 14.73 -5.04
N ASN A 285 3.45 14.82 -6.22
CA ASN A 285 3.98 13.67 -6.98
C ASN A 285 2.90 12.68 -7.46
N ARG A 286 1.62 13.07 -7.52
CA ARG A 286 0.53 12.25 -8.03
C ARG A 286 0.42 12.39 -9.54
N VAL A 287 0.17 11.28 -10.26
CA VAL A 287 0.01 11.29 -11.72
C VAL A 287 -1.26 12.04 -12.12
N THR A 288 -1.14 13.13 -12.85
CA THR A 288 -2.26 13.93 -13.37
C THR A 288 -2.56 13.70 -14.86
N GLU A 289 -1.57 13.22 -15.62
CA GLU A 289 -1.73 12.96 -17.04
C GLU A 289 -0.86 11.77 -17.49
N VAL A 290 -1.43 10.91 -18.32
CA VAL A 290 -0.70 9.84 -19.02
C VAL A 290 -0.98 9.97 -20.50
N THR A 291 0.07 10.13 -21.33
CA THR A 291 -0.05 10.16 -22.80
C THR A 291 0.65 8.95 -23.40
N ARG A 292 -0.07 8.15 -24.18
CA ARG A 292 0.43 6.92 -24.81
C ARG A 292 0.91 7.18 -26.23
N SER A 293 1.71 6.24 -26.78
CA SER A 293 2.30 6.35 -28.14
C SER A 293 1.28 6.51 -29.27
N ASN A 294 0.05 6.04 -29.10
CA ASN A 294 -1.07 6.26 -30.03
C ASN A 294 -1.76 7.62 -29.84
N GLY A 295 -1.23 8.48 -28.98
CA GLY A 295 -1.77 9.78 -28.65
C GLY A 295 -2.94 9.76 -27.65
N THR A 296 -3.42 8.59 -27.24
CA THR A 296 -4.48 8.51 -26.20
C THR A 296 -3.98 9.15 -24.91
N LYS A 297 -4.81 10.04 -24.35
CA LYS A 297 -4.51 10.79 -23.13
C LYS A 297 -5.47 10.36 -22.01
N THR A 298 -4.94 10.15 -20.82
CA THR A 298 -5.70 9.95 -19.59
C THR A 298 -5.38 11.11 -18.65
N GLU A 299 -6.39 11.82 -18.17
CA GLU A 299 -6.26 12.87 -17.15
C GLU A 299 -6.89 12.39 -15.86
N VAL A 300 -6.22 12.63 -14.72
CA VAL A 300 -6.64 12.21 -13.38
C VAL A 300 -6.76 13.44 -12.49
N SER A 301 -7.87 13.52 -11.75
CA SER A 301 -8.11 14.57 -10.75
C SER A 301 -8.25 13.94 -9.37
N TYR A 302 -7.81 14.67 -8.34
CA TYR A 302 -7.80 14.22 -6.95
C TYR A 302 -8.52 15.20 -6.04
N ASP A 303 -9.02 14.69 -4.91
CA ASP A 303 -9.46 15.55 -3.80
C ASP A 303 -8.29 15.88 -2.85
N ALA A 304 -8.61 16.55 -1.74
CA ALA A 304 -7.66 16.96 -0.73
C ALA A 304 -7.01 15.78 0.05
N GLU A 305 -7.65 14.62 0.07
CA GLU A 305 -7.20 13.42 0.77
C GLU A 305 -6.59 12.37 -0.19
N ASP A 306 -6.16 12.84 -1.38
CA ASP A 306 -5.50 12.02 -2.41
C ASP A 306 -6.39 10.97 -3.10
N HIS A 307 -7.73 11.02 -2.89
CA HIS A 307 -8.64 10.13 -3.59
C HIS A 307 -8.84 10.60 -5.04
N ILE A 308 -8.88 9.66 -5.98
CA ILE A 308 -9.18 9.95 -7.39
C ILE A 308 -10.66 10.33 -7.52
N THR A 309 -10.94 11.60 -7.86
CA THR A 309 -12.32 12.08 -8.07
C THR A 309 -12.79 11.96 -9.51
N LYS A 310 -11.85 11.99 -10.47
CA LYS A 310 -12.19 11.93 -11.88
C LYS A 310 -11.07 11.35 -12.74
N ILE A 311 -11.45 10.53 -13.72
CA ILE A 311 -10.56 10.05 -14.80
C ILE A 311 -11.23 10.39 -16.13
N VAL A 312 -10.49 11.02 -17.04
CA VAL A 312 -10.94 11.33 -18.40
C VAL A 312 -10.00 10.70 -19.40
N ASN A 313 -10.51 9.85 -20.28
CA ASN A 313 -9.76 9.29 -21.39
C ASN A 313 -10.15 9.99 -22.70
N THR A 314 -9.15 10.44 -23.45
CA THR A 314 -9.31 11.18 -24.71
C THR A 314 -8.60 10.45 -25.84
N CYS A 315 -9.27 10.33 -26.99
CA CYS A 315 -8.69 9.76 -28.20
C CYS A 315 -7.56 10.64 -28.75
N GLY A 316 -6.39 10.04 -29.03
CA GLY A 316 -5.24 10.77 -29.55
C GLY A 316 -5.39 11.28 -30.98
N SER A 317 -6.15 10.59 -31.82
CA SER A 317 -6.32 10.93 -33.23
C SER A 317 -7.43 11.95 -33.50
N CYS A 318 -8.50 11.97 -32.69
CA CYS A 318 -9.65 12.85 -32.92
C CYS A 318 -9.90 13.84 -31.78
N GLY A 319 -9.21 13.73 -30.64
CA GLY A 319 -9.39 14.62 -29.49
C GLY A 319 -10.73 14.47 -28.75
N LYS A 320 -11.58 13.49 -29.12
CA LYS A 320 -12.86 13.25 -28.43
C LYS A 320 -12.63 12.50 -27.12
N VAL A 321 -13.45 12.77 -26.12
CA VAL A 321 -13.50 11.99 -24.86
C VAL A 321 -14.04 10.59 -25.19
N ILE A 322 -13.29 9.56 -24.79
CA ILE A 322 -13.65 8.15 -24.94
C ILE A 322 -14.45 7.68 -23.75
N SER A 323 -14.01 8.06 -22.56
CA SER A 323 -14.69 7.72 -21.30
C SER A 323 -14.38 8.73 -20.22
N THR A 324 -15.32 8.87 -19.28
CA THR A 324 -15.15 9.64 -18.06
C THR A 324 -15.65 8.78 -16.90
N TYR A 325 -14.85 8.73 -15.83
CA TYR A 325 -15.22 8.10 -14.57
C TYR A 325 -15.17 9.16 -13.47
N GLU A 326 -16.22 9.24 -12.67
CA GLU A 326 -16.32 10.16 -11.54
C GLU A 326 -16.64 9.37 -10.27
N TYR A 327 -15.88 9.60 -9.20
CA TYR A 327 -15.98 8.89 -7.94
C TYR A 327 -16.43 9.83 -6.83
N LYS A 328 -17.25 9.29 -5.92
CA LYS A 328 -17.64 9.94 -4.67
C LYS A 328 -17.21 9.08 -3.51
N TYR A 329 -16.72 9.73 -2.47
CA TYR A 329 -16.21 9.06 -1.28
C TYR A 329 -17.01 9.45 -0.06
N ASN A 330 -17.16 8.54 0.90
CA ASN A 330 -17.62 8.87 2.23
C ASN A 330 -16.47 9.47 3.06
N ASP A 331 -16.78 9.78 4.32
CA ASP A 331 -15.85 10.40 5.24
C ASP A 331 -14.66 9.52 5.64
N GLN A 332 -14.81 8.21 5.49
CA GLN A 332 -13.79 7.19 5.77
C GLN A 332 -12.94 6.88 4.54
N GLY A 333 -13.17 7.56 3.40
CA GLY A 333 -12.43 7.35 2.16
C GLY A 333 -12.92 6.17 1.32
N TYR A 334 -14.05 5.55 1.64
CA TYR A 334 -14.65 4.51 0.82
C TYR A 334 -15.45 5.10 -0.34
N VAL A 335 -15.36 4.47 -1.52
CA VAL A 335 -16.15 4.87 -2.71
C VAL A 335 -17.61 4.56 -2.48
N VAL A 336 -18.46 5.58 -2.38
CA VAL A 336 -19.91 5.43 -2.23
C VAL A 336 -20.68 5.67 -3.52
N GLY A 337 -20.04 6.16 -4.55
CA GLY A 337 -20.66 6.35 -5.87
C GLY A 337 -19.64 6.38 -6.99
N GLU A 338 -20.02 5.79 -8.11
CA GLU A 338 -19.28 5.83 -9.37
C GLU A 338 -20.24 6.23 -10.49
N THR A 339 -19.82 7.16 -11.33
CA THR A 339 -20.51 7.48 -12.58
C THR A 339 -19.54 7.29 -13.72
N ALA A 340 -19.84 6.36 -14.62
CA ALA A 340 -19.08 6.12 -15.84
C ALA A 340 -19.89 6.62 -17.05
N THR A 341 -19.24 7.43 -17.89
CA THR A 341 -19.76 7.82 -19.21
C THR A 341 -18.78 7.31 -20.26
N GLU A 342 -19.26 6.50 -21.18
CA GLU A 342 -18.43 5.86 -22.20
C GLU A 342 -19.05 6.06 -23.57
N LEU A 343 -18.22 6.27 -24.61
CA LEU A 343 -18.68 6.18 -25.98
C LEU A 343 -18.88 4.71 -26.35
N GLU A 344 -20.03 4.39 -26.97
CA GLU A 344 -20.32 3.05 -27.44
C GLU A 344 -19.31 2.65 -28.54
N ALA A 345 -18.28 1.92 -28.18
CA ALA A 345 -17.41 1.27 -29.14
C ALA A 345 -17.94 -0.14 -29.38
N GLY A 346 -18.14 -0.54 -30.64
CA GLY A 346 -18.53 -1.91 -30.98
C GLY A 346 -17.65 -2.93 -30.26
N THR A 347 -18.24 -3.64 -29.30
CA THR A 347 -17.72 -4.81 -28.57
C THR A 347 -16.29 -4.74 -27.98
N ARG A 348 -16.05 -3.93 -26.95
CA ARG A 348 -14.87 -4.09 -26.06
C ARG A 348 -15.22 -3.81 -24.62
N LYS A 349 -14.82 -4.73 -23.71
CA LYS A 349 -14.83 -4.49 -22.26
C LYS A 349 -13.81 -3.43 -21.94
N THR A 350 -14.23 -2.37 -21.25
CA THR A 350 -13.33 -1.37 -20.64
C THR A 350 -12.59 -1.97 -19.44
N PRO A 351 -11.30 -1.61 -19.22
CA PRO A 351 -10.57 -2.05 -18.03
C PRO A 351 -11.22 -1.51 -16.77
N SER A 352 -11.43 -2.37 -15.77
CA SER A 352 -11.83 -1.96 -14.42
C SER A 352 -10.64 -1.34 -13.68
N TRP A 353 -10.88 -0.67 -12.54
CA TRP A 353 -9.81 -0.14 -11.69
C TRP A 353 -8.82 -1.23 -11.21
N GLU A 354 -9.24 -2.50 -11.14
CA GLU A 354 -8.40 -3.66 -10.83
C GLU A 354 -7.35 -3.94 -11.90
N ASP A 355 -7.62 -3.56 -13.16
CA ASP A 355 -6.68 -3.71 -14.27
C ASP A 355 -5.52 -2.70 -14.19
N TRP A 356 -5.66 -1.62 -13.41
CA TRP A 356 -4.63 -0.61 -13.18
C TRP A 356 -3.50 -1.10 -12.25
N TYR A 357 -3.82 -1.96 -11.29
CA TYR A 357 -2.84 -2.53 -10.36
C TYR A 357 -2.01 -3.68 -10.97
N ASN A 358 -2.53 -4.34 -12.01
CA ASN A 358 -1.88 -5.47 -12.69
C ASN A 358 -1.14 -5.06 -13.97
N TRP A 359 -0.62 -3.85 -14.07
CA TRP A 359 -0.09 -3.21 -15.26
C TRP A 359 1.28 -3.71 -15.74
N GLY A 360 1.51 -5.04 -15.71
CA GLY A 360 2.76 -5.65 -16.19
C GLY A 360 2.70 -6.34 -17.54
N ASP A 361 1.61 -6.95 -18.01
CA ASP A 361 1.86 -8.00 -19.01
C ASP A 361 0.81 -8.34 -20.07
N THR A 362 -0.33 -7.68 -20.23
CA THR A 362 -1.28 -8.08 -21.28
C THR A 362 -2.01 -6.93 -21.99
N GLN A 363 -1.29 -6.21 -22.84
CA GLN A 363 -1.95 -5.47 -23.93
C GLN A 363 -1.54 -6.08 -25.27
N LYS A 364 -2.33 -7.00 -25.80
CA LYS A 364 -2.31 -7.25 -27.25
C LYS A 364 -2.86 -6.00 -27.93
N GLU A 365 -1.95 -5.26 -28.55
CA GLU A 365 -2.30 -4.11 -29.36
C GLU A 365 -3.23 -4.49 -30.50
N THR A 366 -4.29 -3.74 -30.61
CA THR A 366 -4.91 -3.50 -31.90
C THR A 366 -4.55 -2.08 -32.31
N ASP A 367 -3.55 -1.98 -33.17
CA ASP A 367 -3.27 -0.77 -33.93
C ASP A 367 -4.51 -0.43 -34.77
N LYS A 368 -4.93 0.83 -34.67
CA LYS A 368 -6.12 1.49 -35.21
C LYS A 368 -7.39 1.30 -34.38
N ALA A 369 -7.49 2.08 -33.31
CA ALA A 369 -8.80 2.58 -32.92
C ALA A 369 -9.23 3.56 -34.04
N ASP A 370 -9.91 3.07 -35.07
CA ASP A 370 -10.63 3.93 -35.98
C ASP A 370 -11.62 4.72 -35.13
N CYS A 371 -11.46 6.05 -35.10
CA CYS A 371 -12.35 6.98 -34.40
C CYS A 371 -13.71 7.13 -35.11
N GLU A 372 -14.17 6.12 -35.83
CA GLU A 372 -15.56 5.99 -36.27
C GLU A 372 -16.40 5.52 -35.09
N HIS A 373 -16.54 6.36 -34.08
CA HIS A 373 -17.49 6.15 -33.00
C HIS A 373 -18.86 6.60 -33.46
N GLN A 374 -19.81 5.68 -33.50
CA GLN A 374 -21.22 6.04 -33.55
C GLN A 374 -21.54 6.82 -32.23
N GLU A 375 -22.19 7.96 -32.36
CA GLU A 375 -22.40 8.95 -31.31
C GLU A 375 -23.47 8.47 -30.30
N LYS A 376 -23.19 7.44 -29.51
CA LYS A 376 -24.06 7.06 -28.41
C LYS A 376 -23.23 6.97 -27.14
N GLU A 377 -23.48 7.91 -26.22
CA GLU A 377 -22.94 7.88 -24.88
C GLU A 377 -23.76 6.90 -24.02
N ILE A 378 -23.09 6.01 -23.32
CA ILE A 378 -23.69 5.17 -22.29
C ILE A 378 -23.22 5.69 -20.95
N GLN A 379 -24.17 6.13 -20.14
CA GLN A 379 -23.90 6.51 -18.75
C GLN A 379 -24.37 5.40 -17.81
N THR A 380 -23.47 4.94 -16.96
CA THR A 380 -23.75 3.96 -15.90
C THR A 380 -23.42 4.60 -14.57
N THR A 381 -24.35 4.56 -13.62
CA THR A 381 -24.13 5.01 -12.25
C THR A 381 -24.24 3.81 -11.32
N ARG A 382 -23.26 3.65 -10.43
CA ARG A 382 -23.25 2.66 -9.36
C ARG A 382 -23.18 3.36 -8.02
N THR A 383 -23.95 2.88 -7.06
CA THR A 383 -23.91 3.33 -5.68
C THR A 383 -23.52 2.15 -4.81
N TYR A 384 -22.61 2.38 -3.87
CA TYR A 384 -22.13 1.37 -2.94
C TYR A 384 -22.59 1.72 -1.53
N GLU A 385 -23.19 0.76 -0.85
CA GLU A 385 -23.47 0.84 0.58
C GLU A 385 -22.47 -0.07 1.29
N TYR A 386 -21.82 0.46 2.31
CA TYR A 386 -20.93 -0.31 3.17
C TYR A 386 -21.64 -0.51 4.49
N ASP A 387 -21.69 -1.75 4.95
CA ASP A 387 -22.15 -2.05 6.32
C ASP A 387 -21.09 -1.49 7.29
N ASP A 388 -21.53 -0.63 8.21
CA ASP A 388 -20.74 0.03 9.24
C ASP A 388 -20.12 -0.97 10.24
#